data_42e0050b51a97dbb5ffe15b0066a37db
#
_entry.id   42e0050b51a97dbb5ffe15b0066a37db
#
_cell.length_a   1.000
_cell.length_b   1.000
_cell.length_c   1.000
_cell.angle_alpha   90.00
_cell.angle_beta   90.00
_cell.angle_gamma   90.00
#
_symmetry.space_group_name_H-M   'P 1'
#
loop_
_entity.id
_entity.type
_entity.pdbx_description
1 polymer ?
#
loop_
_entity_poly.entity_id
_entity_poly.type
_entity_poly.pdbx_seq_one_letter_code
_entity_poly.pdbx_strand_id
1 'polypeptide(L)'
;MKHDKDFQLTAKKLREEGQRKLTLEEKQRRRRCLEELGAPEFTEHLLQQAGCDGTRFATEVLQLNIGLYCNQACNHCHVESSPRRHEAMSSDVADKCLDILANSPSVTTLDITGGAPELQPEFRRIVRRCRELRPDVDIIDRCNLTVLAEPGQEDLADFLADNGVHVVASLPCYSDKNVNMQRGRGVFARSIEGLRRLNEVGYGRELKLDLVYNPLGAFLPPPQEALQGKYTEELQQHFGVSFNELFTMTNMPIKRFADFLSRRGELGDYLELLVRNFNADTAPALMCR
;
A
#
# COMPACT_ATOMS: atom_id res chain seq x y z
N MET A 1 19.62 -14.66 -9.52
CA MET A 1 20.74 -13.90 -10.18
C MET A 1 20.31 -12.95 -11.30
N LYS A 2 19.57 -13.37 -12.35
CA LYS A 2 19.16 -12.45 -13.45
C LYS A 2 18.14 -11.41 -12.99
N HIS A 3 17.09 -11.83 -12.27
CA HIS A 3 16.03 -10.95 -11.78
C HIS A 3 16.52 -9.93 -10.73
N ASP A 4 17.52 -10.30 -9.93
CA ASP A 4 18.11 -9.36 -8.97
C ASP A 4 18.92 -8.27 -9.69
N LYS A 5 19.66 -8.62 -10.74
CA LYS A 5 20.34 -7.65 -11.60
C LYS A 5 19.35 -6.68 -12.27
N ASP A 6 18.22 -7.18 -12.76
CA ASP A 6 17.18 -6.37 -13.39
C ASP A 6 16.55 -5.39 -12.38
N PHE A 7 16.30 -5.84 -11.15
CA PHE A 7 15.82 -4.97 -10.07
C PHE A 7 16.84 -3.89 -9.71
N GLN A 8 18.10 -4.25 -9.51
CA GLN A 8 19.19 -3.32 -9.17
C GLN A 8 19.40 -2.26 -10.26
N LEU A 9 19.35 -2.66 -11.53
CA LEU A 9 19.41 -1.73 -12.67
C LEU A 9 18.24 -0.76 -12.67
N THR A 10 17.02 -1.24 -12.42
CA THR A 10 15.82 -0.41 -12.33
C THR A 10 15.91 0.57 -11.17
N ALA A 11 16.31 0.10 -9.99
CA ALA A 11 16.50 0.93 -8.82
C ALA A 11 17.59 1.98 -9.00
N LYS A 12 18.72 1.63 -9.66
CA LYS A 12 19.77 2.58 -10.02
C LYS A 12 19.24 3.67 -10.95
N LYS A 13 18.55 3.30 -12.03
CA LYS A 13 17.96 4.24 -12.97
C LYS A 13 16.98 5.19 -12.29
N LEU A 14 16.13 4.68 -11.41
CA LEU A 14 15.19 5.52 -10.64
C LEU A 14 15.91 6.50 -9.72
N ARG A 15 17.03 6.12 -9.11
CA ARG A 15 17.84 7.03 -8.28
C ARG A 15 18.50 8.13 -9.12
N GLU A 16 19.05 7.79 -10.29
CA GLU A 16 19.80 8.71 -11.14
C GLU A 16 18.88 9.64 -11.94
N GLU A 17 17.90 9.10 -12.65
CA GLU A 17 17.04 9.84 -13.57
C GLU A 17 15.70 10.27 -12.93
N GLY A 18 15.21 9.51 -11.94
CA GLY A 18 13.88 9.68 -11.37
C GLY A 18 12.80 9.24 -12.35
N GLN A 19 11.57 9.66 -12.05
CA GLN A 19 10.43 9.43 -12.93
C GLN A 19 10.13 10.69 -13.75
N ARG A 20 9.64 10.47 -14.98
CA ARG A 20 9.17 11.55 -15.84
C ARG A 20 8.06 12.35 -15.12
N LYS A 21 8.26 13.64 -14.95
CA LYS A 21 7.24 14.57 -14.47
C LYS A 21 6.28 14.93 -15.61
N LEU A 22 5.05 15.29 -15.26
CA LEU A 22 4.10 15.85 -16.22
C LEU A 22 4.60 17.19 -16.72
N THR A 23 4.39 17.45 -18.03
CA THR A 23 4.51 18.77 -18.61
C THR A 23 3.41 19.70 -18.08
N LEU A 24 3.55 20.99 -18.32
CA LEU A 24 2.51 21.96 -17.94
C LEU A 24 1.17 21.67 -18.64
N GLU A 25 1.22 21.33 -19.92
CA GLU A 25 0.04 20.97 -20.71
C GLU A 25 -0.65 19.70 -20.19
N GLU A 26 0.13 18.66 -19.85
CA GLU A 26 -0.41 17.43 -19.27
C GLU A 26 -1.08 17.69 -17.90
N LYS A 27 -0.53 18.59 -17.06
CA LYS A 27 -1.14 19.02 -15.80
C LYS A 27 -2.45 19.77 -16.01
N GLN A 28 -2.49 20.68 -16.99
CA GLN A 28 -3.70 21.43 -17.33
C GLN A 28 -4.80 20.51 -17.88
N ARG A 29 -4.44 19.53 -18.72
CA ARG A 29 -5.39 18.53 -19.22
C ARG A 29 -5.98 17.70 -18.08
N ARG A 30 -5.13 17.23 -17.15
CA ARG A 30 -5.59 16.48 -15.96
C ARG A 30 -6.55 17.31 -15.12
N ARG A 31 -6.25 18.58 -14.88
CA ARG A 31 -7.10 19.49 -14.11
C ARG A 31 -8.46 19.70 -14.79
N ARG A 32 -8.48 19.99 -16.09
CA ARG A 32 -9.73 20.13 -16.86
C ARG A 32 -10.59 18.87 -16.78
N CYS A 33 -10.00 17.69 -16.95
CA CYS A 33 -10.72 16.43 -16.84
C CYS A 33 -11.42 16.26 -15.48
N LEU A 34 -10.80 16.69 -14.37
CA LEU A 34 -11.43 16.66 -13.05
C LEU A 34 -12.55 17.70 -12.90
N GLU A 35 -12.39 18.89 -13.48
CA GLU A 35 -13.39 19.96 -13.45
C GLU A 35 -14.62 19.61 -14.33
N GLU A 36 -14.40 18.99 -15.50
CA GLU A 36 -15.44 18.61 -16.45
C GLU A 36 -16.27 17.40 -16.01
N LEU A 37 -15.75 16.57 -15.11
CA LEU A 37 -16.44 15.38 -14.62
C LEU A 37 -17.78 15.70 -13.95
N GLY A 38 -17.89 16.86 -13.29
CA GLY A 38 -19.13 17.29 -12.62
C GLY A 38 -19.59 16.32 -11.53
N ALA A 39 -18.63 15.61 -10.89
CA ALA A 39 -18.97 14.70 -9.80
C ALA A 39 -19.64 15.46 -8.65
N PRO A 40 -20.66 14.88 -8.00
CA PRO A 40 -21.30 15.51 -6.86
C PRO A 40 -20.29 15.72 -5.73
N GLU A 41 -20.52 16.76 -4.91
CA GLU A 41 -19.71 16.93 -3.70
C GLU A 41 -19.90 15.73 -2.77
N PHE A 42 -18.79 15.24 -2.20
CA PHE A 42 -18.78 13.94 -1.52
C PHE A 42 -19.70 13.91 -0.31
N THR A 43 -19.64 14.93 0.54
CA THR A 43 -20.45 15.01 1.77
C THR A 43 -21.94 15.12 1.47
N GLU A 44 -22.29 15.94 0.47
CA GLU A 44 -23.69 16.07 0.01
C GLU A 44 -24.21 14.76 -0.56
N HIS A 45 -23.41 14.08 -1.37
CA HIS A 45 -23.76 12.79 -1.96
C HIS A 45 -23.94 11.71 -0.89
N LEU A 46 -23.03 11.65 0.09
CA LEU A 46 -23.11 10.72 1.21
C LEU A 46 -24.35 10.95 2.06
N LEU A 47 -24.66 12.20 2.39
CA LEU A 47 -25.84 12.56 3.14
C LEU A 47 -27.14 12.17 2.42
N GLN A 48 -27.21 12.44 1.10
CA GLN A 48 -28.39 12.12 0.28
C GLN A 48 -28.60 10.62 0.11
N GLN A 49 -27.54 9.83 -0.04
CA GLN A 49 -27.64 8.41 -0.35
C GLN A 49 -27.70 7.52 0.90
N ALA A 50 -26.96 7.85 1.96
CA ALA A 50 -26.81 7.03 3.17
C ALA A 50 -27.29 7.73 4.45
N GLY A 51 -27.76 8.97 4.39
CA GLY A 51 -28.15 9.76 5.57
C GLY A 51 -27.00 10.04 6.53
N CYS A 52 -25.74 9.95 6.05
CA CYS A 52 -24.53 10.12 6.84
C CYS A 52 -23.86 11.45 6.48
N ASP A 53 -23.51 12.25 7.48
CA ASP A 53 -22.84 13.55 7.30
C ASP A 53 -21.31 13.45 7.28
N GLY A 54 -20.77 12.22 7.33
CA GLY A 54 -19.32 11.99 7.37
C GLY A 54 -18.70 12.23 8.75
N THR A 55 -19.49 12.40 9.80
CA THR A 55 -18.99 12.49 11.17
C THR A 55 -18.26 11.21 11.57
N ARG A 56 -17.08 11.34 12.16
CA ARG A 56 -16.27 10.21 12.62
C ARG A 56 -16.89 9.52 13.82
N PHE A 57 -16.80 8.20 13.81
CA PHE A 57 -16.99 7.37 15.00
C PHE A 57 -15.76 7.44 15.92
N ALA A 58 -15.76 6.65 17.00
CA ALA A 58 -14.57 6.49 17.83
C ALA A 58 -13.40 5.98 16.97
N THR A 59 -12.21 6.59 17.17
CA THR A 59 -11.01 6.19 16.44
C THR A 59 -10.53 4.83 16.93
N GLU A 60 -10.50 3.85 16.04
CA GLU A 60 -10.02 2.48 16.29
C GLU A 60 -8.65 2.22 15.66
N VAL A 61 -8.32 2.95 14.61
CA VAL A 61 -7.06 2.79 13.85
C VAL A 61 -6.25 4.08 13.87
N LEU A 62 -5.01 3.98 14.35
CA LEU A 62 -4.00 5.04 14.16
C LEU A 62 -3.11 4.67 12.99
N GLN A 63 -3.30 5.35 11.85
CA GLN A 63 -2.44 5.14 10.68
C GLN A 63 -1.30 6.16 10.64
N LEU A 64 -0.06 5.68 10.53
CA LEU A 64 1.14 6.48 10.46
C LEU A 64 1.82 6.35 9.11
N ASN A 65 1.90 7.44 8.35
CA ASN A 65 2.81 7.54 7.21
C ASN A 65 4.17 8.04 7.70
N ILE A 66 5.14 7.13 7.82
CA ILE A 66 6.43 7.44 8.48
C ILE A 66 7.53 7.92 7.52
N GLY A 67 7.23 8.03 6.23
CA GLY A 67 8.17 8.58 5.26
C GLY A 67 7.82 8.24 3.83
N LEU A 68 8.55 8.85 2.88
CA LEU A 68 8.28 8.71 1.45
C LEU A 68 9.40 8.02 0.66
N TYR A 69 10.52 7.69 1.31
CA TYR A 69 11.54 6.85 0.68
C TYR A 69 10.99 5.46 0.40
N CYS A 70 11.24 4.96 -0.80
CA CYS A 70 10.89 3.61 -1.23
C CYS A 70 11.93 3.12 -2.23
N ASN A 71 12.30 1.85 -2.17
CA ASN A 71 13.19 1.24 -3.17
C ASN A 71 12.52 1.00 -4.53
N GLN A 72 11.22 1.31 -4.65
CA GLN A 72 10.42 1.22 -5.87
C GLN A 72 9.78 2.57 -6.23
N ALA A 73 9.19 2.64 -7.44
CA ALA A 73 8.42 3.78 -7.92
C ALA A 73 7.23 3.32 -8.78
N CYS A 74 6.27 2.67 -8.11
CA CYS A 74 5.11 2.03 -8.75
C CYS A 74 4.17 3.04 -9.45
N ASN A 75 3.57 2.65 -10.58
CA ASN A 75 2.66 3.51 -11.35
C ASN A 75 1.38 3.89 -10.59
N HIS A 76 0.92 3.04 -9.67
CA HIS A 76 -0.28 3.26 -8.86
C HIS A 76 0.00 3.97 -7.51
N CYS A 77 1.22 4.41 -7.24
CA CYS A 77 1.58 4.97 -5.95
C CYS A 77 0.86 6.30 -5.67
N HIS A 78 0.00 6.30 -4.66
CA HIS A 78 -0.82 7.43 -4.25
C HIS A 78 -0.06 8.49 -3.43
N VAL A 79 1.15 8.19 -2.94
CA VAL A 79 2.01 9.13 -2.20
C VAL A 79 3.25 9.57 -2.99
N GLU A 80 3.45 9.04 -4.20
CA GLU A 80 4.60 9.32 -5.07
C GLU A 80 5.95 8.96 -4.44
N SER A 81 5.98 7.88 -3.69
CA SER A 81 7.22 7.35 -3.11
C SER A 81 8.20 6.91 -4.19
N SER A 82 9.48 7.07 -3.91
CA SER A 82 10.57 6.66 -4.83
C SER A 82 11.91 6.64 -4.10
N PRO A 83 12.97 6.10 -4.73
CA PRO A 83 14.34 6.17 -4.20
C PRO A 83 14.93 7.59 -4.12
N ARG A 84 14.24 8.60 -4.65
CA ARG A 84 14.66 10.02 -4.61
C ARG A 84 13.93 10.84 -3.55
N ARG A 85 13.04 10.23 -2.80
CA ARG A 85 12.35 10.88 -1.69
C ARG A 85 13.18 10.69 -0.41
N HIS A 86 13.22 11.73 0.40
CA HIS A 86 14.02 11.74 1.62
C HIS A 86 13.22 12.18 2.85
N GLU A 87 11.94 12.45 2.64
CA GLU A 87 11.03 12.82 3.72
C GLU A 87 10.83 11.62 4.65
N ALA A 88 11.12 11.82 5.91
CA ALA A 88 10.99 10.84 6.98
C ALA A 88 10.40 11.48 8.23
N MET A 89 9.65 10.72 8.99
CA MET A 89 9.16 11.13 10.29
C MET A 89 10.33 11.36 11.24
N SER A 90 10.32 12.49 11.96
CA SER A 90 11.32 12.75 13.01
C SER A 90 10.99 11.98 14.29
N SER A 91 12.01 11.76 15.13
CA SER A 91 11.82 11.08 16.42
C SER A 91 10.81 11.80 17.31
N ASP A 92 10.81 13.15 17.34
CA ASP A 92 9.85 13.93 18.12
C ASP A 92 8.40 13.74 17.66
N VAL A 93 8.17 13.58 16.34
CA VAL A 93 6.85 13.32 15.79
C VAL A 93 6.44 11.88 16.11
N ALA A 94 7.36 10.92 16.00
CA ALA A 94 7.10 9.54 16.35
C ALA A 94 6.74 9.39 17.83
N ASP A 95 7.44 10.09 18.74
CA ASP A 95 7.12 10.10 20.17
C ASP A 95 5.72 10.66 20.44
N LYS A 96 5.32 11.75 19.81
CA LYS A 96 3.96 12.29 19.92
C LYS A 96 2.89 11.31 19.41
N CYS A 97 3.17 10.58 18.32
CA CYS A 97 2.26 9.56 17.82
C CYS A 97 2.12 8.39 18.82
N LEU A 98 3.21 7.99 19.44
CA LEU A 98 3.22 6.95 20.48
C LEU A 98 2.49 7.43 21.76
N ASP A 99 2.65 8.70 22.14
CA ASP A 99 1.89 9.30 23.25
C ASP A 99 0.38 9.31 22.96
N ILE A 100 -0.01 9.64 21.72
CA ILE A 100 -1.44 9.58 21.31
C ILE A 100 -1.92 8.14 21.40
N LEU A 101 -1.18 7.16 20.91
CA LEU A 101 -1.54 5.75 20.99
C LEU A 101 -1.71 5.29 22.44
N ALA A 102 -0.77 5.64 23.31
CA ALA A 102 -0.79 5.27 24.73
C ALA A 102 -2.00 5.85 25.47
N ASN A 103 -2.45 7.06 25.09
CA ASN A 103 -3.54 7.77 25.72
C ASN A 103 -4.91 7.59 25.01
N SER A 104 -4.97 6.74 23.98
CA SER A 104 -6.20 6.48 23.22
C SER A 104 -6.65 5.02 23.34
N PRO A 105 -7.38 4.66 24.40
CA PRO A 105 -7.77 3.26 24.66
C PRO A 105 -8.70 2.67 23.58
N SER A 106 -9.40 3.50 22.82
CA SER A 106 -10.24 3.08 21.70
C SER A 106 -9.42 2.62 20.48
N VAL A 107 -8.16 3.04 20.38
CA VAL A 107 -7.29 2.60 19.28
C VAL A 107 -6.82 1.17 19.54
N THR A 108 -7.22 0.27 18.68
CA THR A 108 -6.89 -1.16 18.71
C THR A 108 -5.89 -1.56 17.64
N THR A 109 -5.62 -0.68 16.67
CA THR A 109 -4.73 -0.96 15.54
C THR A 109 -3.79 0.21 15.27
N LEU A 110 -2.49 -0.10 15.15
CA LEU A 110 -1.46 0.79 14.64
C LEU A 110 -1.10 0.36 13.21
N ASP A 111 -1.50 1.13 12.20
CA ASP A 111 -1.26 0.84 10.78
C ASP A 111 -0.08 1.67 10.26
N ILE A 112 1.07 1.04 10.03
CA ILE A 112 2.30 1.70 9.60
C ILE A 112 2.42 1.62 8.09
N THR A 113 2.50 2.78 7.45
CA THR A 113 2.57 2.92 6.00
C THR A 113 3.61 3.98 5.60
N GLY A 114 3.73 4.20 4.30
CA GLY A 114 4.65 5.20 3.74
C GLY A 114 5.05 4.88 2.32
N GLY A 115 6.32 5.07 2.03
CA GLY A 115 6.96 4.52 0.84
C GLY A 115 7.28 3.04 1.05
N ALA A 116 8.36 2.77 1.75
CA ALA A 116 8.70 1.50 2.36
C ALA A 116 8.95 1.79 3.85
N PRO A 117 7.98 1.50 4.72
CA PRO A 117 8.09 1.83 6.15
C PRO A 117 9.34 1.23 6.78
N GLU A 118 9.68 0.00 6.44
CA GLU A 118 10.78 -0.79 6.98
C GLU A 118 12.16 -0.15 6.70
N LEU A 119 12.24 0.67 5.67
CA LEU A 119 13.45 1.43 5.31
C LEU A 119 13.55 2.80 5.99
N GLN A 120 12.56 3.16 6.83
CA GLN A 120 12.55 4.43 7.54
C GLN A 120 13.25 4.28 8.91
N PRO A 121 13.99 5.29 9.37
CA PRO A 121 14.75 5.22 10.62
C PRO A 121 13.91 4.88 11.85
N GLU A 122 12.67 5.40 11.90
CA GLU A 122 11.79 5.26 13.06
C GLU A 122 10.98 3.94 13.09
N PHE A 123 10.94 3.17 12.00
CA PHE A 123 10.08 1.99 11.90
C PHE A 123 10.27 1.01 13.06
N ARG A 124 11.49 0.50 13.23
CA ARG A 124 11.78 -0.49 14.27
C ARG A 124 11.57 0.05 15.68
N ARG A 125 11.83 1.34 15.89
CA ARG A 125 11.61 2.00 17.18
C ARG A 125 10.12 2.10 17.49
N ILE A 126 9.31 2.54 16.52
CA ILE A 126 7.85 2.64 16.68
C ILE A 126 7.25 1.27 17.01
N VAL A 127 7.62 0.21 16.29
CA VAL A 127 7.13 -1.16 16.54
C VAL A 127 7.47 -1.61 17.96
N ARG A 128 8.73 -1.52 18.40
CA ARG A 128 9.14 -1.92 19.76
C ARG A 128 8.42 -1.11 20.83
N ARG A 129 8.38 0.22 20.68
CA ARG A 129 7.74 1.08 21.66
C ARG A 129 6.22 0.87 21.71
N CYS A 130 5.58 0.57 20.60
CA CYS A 130 4.17 0.19 20.60
C CYS A 130 3.95 -1.09 21.44
N ARG A 131 4.75 -2.12 21.24
CA ARG A 131 4.64 -3.36 22.03
C ARG A 131 4.87 -3.15 23.53
N GLU A 132 5.80 -2.25 23.90
CA GLU A 132 6.03 -1.90 25.32
C GLU A 132 4.87 -1.12 25.93
N LEU A 133 4.28 -0.17 25.21
CA LEU A 133 3.22 0.70 25.69
C LEU A 133 1.82 0.07 25.62
N ARG A 134 1.55 -0.65 24.54
CA ARG A 134 0.25 -1.23 24.20
C ARG A 134 0.44 -2.62 23.56
N PRO A 135 0.74 -3.65 24.37
CA PRO A 135 0.93 -5.03 23.87
C PRO A 135 -0.33 -5.61 23.22
N ASP A 136 -1.50 -5.07 23.53
CA ASP A 136 -2.81 -5.46 23.03
C ASP A 136 -3.14 -4.95 21.63
N VAL A 137 -2.41 -3.93 21.12
CA VAL A 137 -2.69 -3.30 19.83
C VAL A 137 -2.17 -4.17 18.69
N ASP A 138 -3.00 -4.37 17.68
CA ASP A 138 -2.55 -4.98 16.43
C ASP A 138 -1.65 -4.01 15.64
N ILE A 139 -0.44 -4.44 15.27
CA ILE A 139 0.48 -3.63 14.47
C ILE A 139 0.45 -4.14 13.04
N ILE A 140 0.05 -3.30 12.10
CA ILE A 140 0.05 -3.61 10.67
C ILE A 140 1.24 -2.93 9.99
N ASP A 141 2.01 -3.70 9.23
CA ASP A 141 3.03 -3.20 8.31
C ASP A 141 2.57 -3.31 6.86
N ARG A 142 2.51 -2.16 6.15
CA ARG A 142 2.14 -2.09 4.72
C ARG A 142 3.37 -2.35 3.84
N CYS A 143 3.74 -3.60 3.75
CA CYS A 143 4.99 -4.08 3.17
C CYS A 143 4.99 -4.13 1.64
N ASN A 144 6.10 -3.76 1.01
CA ASN A 144 6.29 -3.93 -0.43
C ASN A 144 7.04 -5.22 -0.83
N LEU A 145 7.35 -6.09 0.10
CA LEU A 145 8.04 -7.38 -0.03
C LEU A 145 9.50 -7.31 -0.51
N THR A 146 9.84 -6.41 -1.44
CA THR A 146 11.22 -6.35 -1.97
C THR A 146 12.22 -5.82 -0.94
N VAL A 147 11.72 -5.18 0.11
CA VAL A 147 12.53 -4.68 1.23
C VAL A 147 13.21 -5.79 2.00
N LEU A 148 12.59 -6.97 2.10
CA LEU A 148 13.16 -8.15 2.75
C LEU A 148 14.47 -8.65 2.11
N ALA A 149 14.74 -8.24 0.87
CA ALA A 149 15.99 -8.54 0.17
C ALA A 149 16.92 -7.32 0.04
N GLU A 150 16.63 -6.21 0.71
CA GLU A 150 17.54 -5.06 0.74
C GLU A 150 18.70 -5.28 1.73
N PRO A 151 19.90 -4.79 1.40
CA PRO A 151 21.02 -4.83 2.35
C PRO A 151 20.68 -4.13 3.68
N GLY A 152 21.00 -4.79 4.79
CA GLY A 152 20.70 -4.33 6.14
C GLY A 152 19.28 -4.65 6.61
N GLN A 153 18.53 -5.47 5.86
CA GLN A 153 17.22 -5.97 6.21
C GLN A 153 17.17 -7.52 6.28
N GLU A 154 18.33 -8.14 6.49
CA GLU A 154 18.48 -9.59 6.55
C GLU A 154 17.67 -10.21 7.69
N ASP A 155 17.54 -9.48 8.81
CA ASP A 155 16.81 -9.86 10.04
C ASP A 155 15.36 -9.35 10.07
N LEU A 156 14.87 -8.73 8.99
CA LEU A 156 13.56 -8.06 9.02
C LEU A 156 12.41 -9.05 9.25
N ALA A 157 12.44 -10.23 8.64
CA ALA A 157 11.39 -11.23 8.81
C ALA A 157 11.31 -11.70 10.27
N ASP A 158 12.46 -11.99 10.90
CA ASP A 158 12.54 -12.36 12.32
C ASP A 158 12.06 -11.20 13.20
N PHE A 159 12.50 -9.97 12.93
CA PHE A 159 12.06 -8.79 13.67
C PHE A 159 10.54 -8.60 13.65
N LEU A 160 9.90 -8.75 12.49
CA LEU A 160 8.45 -8.64 12.35
C LEU A 160 7.74 -9.77 13.11
N ALA A 161 8.25 -11.00 13.02
CA ALA A 161 7.72 -12.17 13.72
C ALA A 161 7.84 -12.03 15.25
N ASP A 162 9.01 -11.67 15.76
CA ASP A 162 9.28 -11.49 17.19
C ASP A 162 8.40 -10.42 17.83
N ASN A 163 7.98 -9.43 17.04
CA ASN A 163 7.07 -8.38 17.49
C ASN A 163 5.61 -8.65 17.14
N GLY A 164 5.26 -9.80 16.59
CA GLY A 164 3.90 -10.18 16.23
C GLY A 164 3.25 -9.16 15.26
N VAL A 165 4.00 -8.63 14.31
CA VAL A 165 3.50 -7.64 13.35
C VAL A 165 2.67 -8.34 12.28
N HIS A 166 1.46 -7.87 12.02
CA HIS A 166 0.63 -8.32 10.93
C HIS A 166 1.14 -7.70 9.61
N VAL A 167 1.61 -8.52 8.69
CA VAL A 167 2.14 -8.07 7.40
C VAL A 167 1.04 -8.02 6.37
N VAL A 168 0.76 -6.83 5.82
CA VAL A 168 -0.16 -6.62 4.69
C VAL A 168 0.67 -6.24 3.47
N ALA A 169 0.92 -7.23 2.62
CA ALA A 169 1.93 -7.15 1.57
C ALA A 169 1.34 -6.87 0.19
N SER A 170 1.96 -5.96 -0.55
CA SER A 170 1.51 -5.61 -1.91
C SER A 170 2.02 -6.61 -2.95
N LEU A 171 1.14 -7.47 -3.46
CA LEU A 171 1.40 -8.33 -4.61
C LEU A 171 0.25 -8.20 -5.63
N PRO A 172 0.30 -7.23 -6.56
CA PRO A 172 -0.83 -6.87 -7.42
C PRO A 172 -1.18 -7.91 -8.49
N CYS A 173 -0.41 -8.97 -8.63
CA CYS A 173 -0.71 -10.15 -9.45
C CYS A 173 0.16 -11.33 -9.03
N TYR A 174 -0.31 -12.54 -9.30
CA TYR A 174 0.49 -13.76 -9.17
C TYR A 174 1.38 -14.05 -10.39
N SER A 175 1.43 -13.14 -11.38
CA SER A 175 2.24 -13.29 -12.59
C SER A 175 3.37 -12.25 -12.68
N ASP A 176 4.54 -12.69 -13.11
CA ASP A 176 5.73 -11.87 -13.32
C ASP A 176 5.46 -10.66 -14.24
N LYS A 177 4.82 -10.91 -15.39
CA LYS A 177 4.54 -9.87 -16.38
C LYS A 177 3.76 -8.69 -15.80
N ASN A 178 2.69 -8.96 -15.08
CA ASN A 178 1.79 -7.92 -14.55
C ASN A 178 2.44 -7.16 -13.39
N VAL A 179 3.08 -7.86 -12.46
CA VAL A 179 3.77 -7.20 -11.35
C VAL A 179 4.90 -6.32 -11.83
N ASN A 180 5.73 -6.83 -12.73
CA ASN A 180 6.87 -6.07 -13.26
C ASN A 180 6.44 -4.87 -14.12
N MET A 181 5.31 -4.96 -14.83
CA MET A 181 4.74 -3.82 -15.57
C MET A 181 4.26 -2.70 -14.64
N GLN A 182 3.68 -3.05 -13.51
CA GLN A 182 3.12 -2.09 -12.54
C GLN A 182 4.16 -1.51 -11.59
N ARG A 183 5.13 -2.33 -11.16
CA ARG A 183 6.05 -2.02 -10.06
C ARG A 183 7.51 -1.93 -10.45
N GLY A 184 7.88 -2.44 -11.61
CA GLY A 184 9.25 -2.44 -12.13
C GLY A 184 9.83 -3.84 -12.32
N ARG A 185 10.84 -3.92 -13.17
CA ARG A 185 11.49 -5.20 -13.52
C ARG A 185 12.13 -5.86 -12.30
N GLY A 186 11.97 -7.17 -12.18
CA GLY A 186 12.54 -7.98 -11.11
C GLY A 186 11.78 -7.90 -9.79
N VAL A 187 10.73 -7.05 -9.69
CA VAL A 187 9.93 -6.91 -8.47
C VAL A 187 9.20 -8.20 -8.12
N PHE A 188 8.63 -8.91 -9.11
CA PHE A 188 7.93 -10.17 -8.85
C PHE A 188 8.83 -11.20 -8.18
N ALA A 189 9.99 -11.48 -8.76
CA ALA A 189 10.92 -12.50 -8.22
C ALA A 189 11.39 -12.15 -6.79
N ARG A 190 11.70 -10.87 -6.53
CA ARG A 190 12.07 -10.41 -5.17
C ARG A 190 10.89 -10.47 -4.20
N SER A 191 9.67 -10.22 -4.69
CA SER A 191 8.45 -10.36 -3.86
C SER A 191 8.20 -11.80 -3.45
N ILE A 192 8.37 -12.76 -4.37
CA ILE A 192 8.26 -14.19 -4.06
C ILE A 192 9.35 -14.62 -3.05
N GLU A 193 10.58 -14.14 -3.21
CA GLU A 193 11.65 -14.39 -2.24
C GLU A 193 11.29 -13.81 -0.86
N GLY A 194 10.77 -12.58 -0.80
CA GLY A 194 10.30 -11.98 0.45
C GLY A 194 9.18 -12.78 1.12
N LEU A 195 8.20 -13.25 0.34
CA LEU A 195 7.12 -14.11 0.85
C LEU A 195 7.64 -15.42 1.43
N ARG A 196 8.62 -16.05 0.78
CA ARG A 196 9.26 -17.27 1.31
C ARG A 196 9.94 -17.03 2.64
N ARG A 197 10.72 -15.94 2.78
CA ARG A 197 11.36 -15.57 4.05
C ARG A 197 10.34 -15.33 5.16
N LEU A 198 9.22 -14.67 4.85
CA LEU A 198 8.13 -14.52 5.80
C LEU A 198 7.50 -15.87 6.18
N ASN A 199 7.27 -16.77 5.21
CA ASN A 199 6.74 -18.09 5.49
C ASN A 199 7.70 -18.96 6.33
N GLU A 200 9.02 -18.82 6.18
CA GLU A 200 10.05 -19.53 6.97
C GLU A 200 9.92 -19.22 8.46
N VAL A 201 9.54 -17.99 8.82
CA VAL A 201 9.35 -17.56 10.22
C VAL A 201 7.90 -17.64 10.72
N GLY A 202 6.99 -18.32 9.97
CA GLY A 202 5.63 -18.66 10.41
C GLY A 202 4.49 -17.82 9.82
N TYR A 203 4.80 -16.82 9.01
CA TYR A 203 3.76 -16.02 8.34
C TYR A 203 2.93 -16.86 7.34
N GLY A 204 1.65 -16.50 7.19
CA GLY A 204 0.71 -17.26 6.37
C GLY A 204 0.21 -18.56 7.02
N ARG A 205 0.59 -18.81 8.27
CA ARG A 205 0.16 -19.91 9.14
C ARG A 205 -0.19 -19.37 10.52
N GLU A 206 0.77 -19.35 11.46
CA GLU A 206 0.59 -18.86 12.84
C GLU A 206 0.57 -17.33 12.91
N LEU A 207 1.36 -16.67 12.04
CA LEU A 207 1.46 -15.22 11.93
C LEU A 207 0.68 -14.73 10.71
N LYS A 208 0.01 -13.58 10.85
CA LYS A 208 -0.85 -13.02 9.81
C LYS A 208 -0.04 -12.41 8.67
N LEU A 209 -0.28 -12.93 7.47
CA LEU A 209 0.21 -12.41 6.20
C LEU A 209 -0.94 -12.27 5.22
N ASP A 210 -1.31 -11.05 4.90
CA ASP A 210 -2.33 -10.78 3.90
C ASP A 210 -1.72 -10.15 2.65
N LEU A 211 -2.32 -10.43 1.51
CA LEU A 211 -1.88 -9.86 0.24
C LEU A 211 -2.85 -8.80 -0.25
N VAL A 212 -2.31 -7.81 -0.97
CA VAL A 212 -3.11 -6.76 -1.61
C VAL A 212 -2.98 -6.85 -3.12
N TYR A 213 -4.12 -7.00 -3.78
CA TYR A 213 -4.29 -6.86 -5.21
C TYR A 213 -4.72 -5.43 -5.56
N ASN A 214 -4.07 -4.84 -6.56
CA ASN A 214 -4.49 -3.58 -7.19
C ASN A 214 -4.55 -3.76 -8.71
N PRO A 215 -5.62 -3.33 -9.39
CA PRO A 215 -5.71 -3.37 -10.85
C PRO A 215 -4.57 -2.61 -11.53
N LEU A 216 -4.10 -3.12 -12.69
CA LEU A 216 -3.04 -2.48 -13.45
C LEU A 216 -3.51 -1.22 -14.21
N GLY A 217 -4.81 -1.03 -14.40
CA GLY A 217 -5.39 0.03 -15.24
C GLY A 217 -6.71 0.58 -14.71
N ALA A 218 -7.46 1.19 -15.64
CA ALA A 218 -8.72 1.88 -15.40
C ALA A 218 -9.93 0.92 -15.27
N PHE A 219 -9.85 -0.04 -14.35
CA PHE A 219 -10.93 -1.01 -14.09
C PHE A 219 -11.01 -1.38 -12.61
N LEU A 220 -12.15 -1.87 -12.18
CA LEU A 220 -12.38 -2.37 -10.83
C LEU A 220 -11.75 -3.76 -10.66
N PRO A 221 -11.34 -4.13 -9.42
CA PRO A 221 -10.91 -5.49 -9.15
C PRO A 221 -12.04 -6.50 -9.37
N PRO A 222 -11.73 -7.75 -9.72
CA PRO A 222 -12.71 -8.82 -9.71
C PRO A 222 -13.18 -9.15 -8.29
N PRO A 223 -14.25 -9.97 -8.12
CA PRO A 223 -14.69 -10.40 -6.80
C PRO A 223 -13.55 -11.05 -6.00
N GLN A 224 -13.40 -10.61 -4.76
CA GLN A 224 -12.26 -10.95 -3.88
C GLN A 224 -12.11 -12.45 -3.68
N GLU A 225 -13.18 -13.15 -3.34
CA GLU A 225 -13.17 -14.59 -3.05
C GLU A 225 -12.65 -15.43 -4.22
N ALA A 226 -13.17 -15.16 -5.44
CA ALA A 226 -12.74 -15.86 -6.65
C ALA A 226 -11.26 -15.60 -6.96
N LEU A 227 -10.80 -14.36 -6.76
CA LEU A 227 -9.41 -14.00 -6.98
C LEU A 227 -8.48 -14.61 -5.93
N GLN A 228 -8.91 -14.64 -4.66
CA GLN A 228 -8.15 -15.26 -3.57
C GLN A 228 -7.91 -16.74 -3.84
N GLY A 229 -8.92 -17.48 -4.30
CA GLY A 229 -8.77 -18.88 -4.69
C GLY A 229 -7.66 -19.07 -5.74
N LYS A 230 -7.64 -18.19 -6.77
CA LYS A 230 -6.59 -18.21 -7.80
C LYS A 230 -5.20 -17.88 -7.25
N TYR A 231 -5.08 -16.88 -6.38
CA TYR A 231 -3.82 -16.55 -5.74
C TYR A 231 -3.29 -17.72 -4.90
N THR A 232 -4.16 -18.37 -4.13
CA THR A 232 -3.80 -19.52 -3.31
C THR A 232 -3.27 -20.67 -4.17
N GLU A 233 -4.00 -21.02 -5.24
CA GLU A 233 -3.59 -22.06 -6.18
C GLU A 233 -2.22 -21.76 -6.81
N GLU A 234 -2.10 -20.60 -7.45
CA GLU A 234 -0.90 -20.22 -8.21
C GLU A 234 0.34 -20.05 -7.31
N LEU A 235 0.19 -19.38 -6.17
CA LEU A 235 1.32 -19.14 -5.28
C LEU A 235 1.77 -20.42 -4.58
N GLN A 236 0.84 -21.28 -4.16
CA GLN A 236 1.20 -22.54 -3.53
C GLN A 236 1.83 -23.53 -4.51
N GLN A 237 1.22 -23.73 -5.71
CA GLN A 237 1.71 -24.72 -6.68
C GLN A 237 3.05 -24.33 -7.29
N HIS A 238 3.23 -23.05 -7.64
CA HIS A 238 4.43 -22.62 -8.37
C HIS A 238 5.55 -22.12 -7.49
N PHE A 239 5.25 -21.65 -6.28
CA PHE A 239 6.26 -20.99 -5.44
C PHE A 239 6.34 -21.54 -4.01
N GLY A 240 5.41 -22.40 -3.59
CA GLY A 240 5.33 -22.93 -2.23
C GLY A 240 5.03 -21.85 -1.18
N VAL A 241 4.31 -20.80 -1.58
CA VAL A 241 3.99 -19.65 -0.73
C VAL A 241 2.57 -19.76 -0.19
N SER A 242 2.41 -19.50 1.11
CA SER A 242 1.14 -19.43 1.83
C SER A 242 0.87 -18.00 2.32
N PHE A 243 -0.40 -17.62 2.37
CA PHE A 243 -0.90 -16.36 2.93
C PHE A 243 -2.30 -16.58 3.52
N ASN A 244 -2.81 -15.64 4.32
CA ASN A 244 -4.11 -15.80 4.97
C ASN A 244 -5.25 -15.24 4.12
N GLU A 245 -5.23 -13.94 3.80
CA GLU A 245 -6.30 -13.29 3.05
C GLU A 245 -5.76 -12.47 1.87
N LEU A 246 -6.61 -12.27 0.86
CA LEU A 246 -6.35 -11.37 -0.25
C LEU A 246 -7.32 -10.20 -0.19
N PHE A 247 -6.80 -8.98 -0.05
CA PHE A 247 -7.60 -7.77 -0.20
C PHE A 247 -7.55 -7.26 -1.64
N THR A 248 -8.71 -7.02 -2.22
CA THR A 248 -8.82 -6.37 -3.53
C THR A 248 -9.09 -4.89 -3.34
N MET A 249 -8.19 -4.05 -3.82
CA MET A 249 -8.26 -2.60 -3.63
C MET A 249 -8.31 -1.86 -4.95
N THR A 250 -9.25 -0.94 -5.06
CA THR A 250 -9.32 0.00 -6.18
C THR A 250 -8.22 1.06 -6.04
N ASN A 251 -7.56 1.41 -7.14
CA ASN A 251 -6.55 2.47 -7.10
C ASN A 251 -7.20 3.86 -7.01
N MET A 252 -6.66 4.72 -6.17
CA MET A 252 -7.07 6.13 -6.10
C MET A 252 -6.52 6.90 -7.30
N PRO A 253 -7.37 7.64 -8.06
CA PRO A 253 -6.95 8.40 -9.24
C PRO A 253 -6.28 9.73 -8.87
N ILE A 254 -5.23 9.64 -8.04
CA ILE A 254 -4.44 10.78 -7.57
C ILE A 254 -2.95 10.58 -7.90
N LYS A 255 -2.17 11.64 -7.82
CA LYS A 255 -0.72 11.61 -7.95
C LYS A 255 -0.28 10.84 -9.20
N ARG A 256 0.66 9.90 -9.03
CA ARG A 256 1.26 9.14 -10.13
C ARG A 256 0.26 8.29 -10.91
N PHE A 257 -0.76 7.75 -10.25
CA PHE A 257 -1.80 6.98 -10.95
C PHE A 257 -2.70 7.88 -11.81
N ALA A 258 -3.09 9.06 -11.30
CA ALA A 258 -3.79 10.04 -12.12
C ALA A 258 -2.96 10.47 -13.33
N ASP A 259 -1.65 10.65 -13.17
CA ASP A 259 -0.73 10.97 -14.26
C ASP A 259 -0.65 9.84 -15.29
N PHE A 260 -0.62 8.60 -14.83
CA PHE A 260 -0.63 7.41 -15.67
C PHE A 260 -1.91 7.33 -16.51
N LEU A 261 -3.07 7.46 -15.88
CA LEU A 261 -4.39 7.45 -16.56
C LEU A 261 -4.54 8.62 -17.52
N SER A 262 -4.15 9.83 -17.11
CA SER A 262 -4.23 11.04 -17.96
C SER A 262 -3.41 10.93 -19.24
N ARG A 263 -2.20 10.34 -19.17
CA ARG A 263 -1.38 10.09 -20.37
C ARG A 263 -2.02 9.11 -21.36
N ARG A 264 -2.84 8.19 -20.85
CA ARG A 264 -3.58 7.21 -21.66
C ARG A 264 -4.94 7.69 -22.14
N GLY A 265 -5.39 8.86 -21.68
CA GLY A 265 -6.73 9.37 -21.94
C GLY A 265 -7.83 8.65 -21.16
N GLU A 266 -7.50 7.88 -20.13
CA GLU A 266 -8.40 6.99 -19.38
C GLU A 266 -8.89 7.60 -18.06
N LEU A 267 -8.44 8.81 -17.68
CA LEU A 267 -8.74 9.37 -16.36
C LEU A 267 -10.23 9.68 -16.18
N GLY A 268 -10.88 10.29 -17.18
CA GLY A 268 -12.30 10.64 -17.13
C GLY A 268 -13.17 9.39 -16.97
N ASP A 269 -12.99 8.42 -17.85
CA ASP A 269 -13.75 7.15 -17.84
C ASP A 269 -13.60 6.40 -16.51
N TYR A 270 -12.38 6.43 -15.95
CA TYR A 270 -12.11 5.79 -14.66
C TYR A 270 -12.81 6.51 -13.49
N LEU A 271 -12.79 7.85 -13.48
CA LEU A 271 -13.50 8.63 -12.47
C LEU A 271 -15.01 8.39 -12.53
N GLU A 272 -15.59 8.37 -13.74
CA GLU A 272 -17.00 8.02 -13.92
C GLU A 272 -17.31 6.60 -13.45
N LEU A 273 -16.41 5.64 -13.71
CA LEU A 273 -16.54 4.27 -13.23
C LEU A 273 -16.60 4.23 -11.69
N LEU A 274 -15.75 5.00 -11.02
CA LEU A 274 -15.73 5.07 -9.54
C LEU A 274 -17.02 5.70 -9.00
N VAL A 275 -17.49 6.80 -9.58
CA VAL A 275 -18.74 7.47 -9.16
C VAL A 275 -19.93 6.52 -9.31
N ARG A 276 -20.04 5.83 -10.44
CA ARG A 276 -21.15 4.88 -10.70
C ARG A 276 -21.15 3.68 -9.76
N ASN A 277 -19.99 3.28 -9.23
CA ASN A 277 -19.86 2.13 -8.34
C ASN A 277 -19.62 2.51 -6.88
N PHE A 278 -19.77 3.80 -6.54
CA PHE A 278 -19.68 4.24 -5.15
C PHE A 278 -20.84 3.66 -4.35
N ASN A 279 -20.51 2.95 -3.28
CA ASN A 279 -21.51 2.38 -2.35
C ASN A 279 -21.59 3.25 -1.09
N ALA A 280 -22.59 4.10 -1.05
CA ALA A 280 -22.81 5.00 0.07
C ALA A 280 -23.14 4.26 1.37
N ASP A 281 -23.80 3.10 1.31
CA ASP A 281 -24.21 2.33 2.48
C ASP A 281 -23.02 1.77 3.27
N THR A 282 -21.92 1.49 2.60
CA THR A 282 -20.69 0.99 3.25
C THR A 282 -19.77 2.10 3.72
N ALA A 283 -19.90 3.31 3.20
CA ALA A 283 -19.01 4.42 3.50
C ALA A 283 -18.95 4.76 5.00
N PRO A 284 -20.07 4.83 5.76
CA PRO A 284 -20.03 5.10 7.21
C PRO A 284 -19.25 4.05 8.00
N ALA A 285 -19.29 2.79 7.55
CA ALA A 285 -18.58 1.69 8.21
C ALA A 285 -17.09 1.65 7.94
N LEU A 286 -16.64 2.26 6.82
CA LEU A 286 -15.25 2.24 6.37
C LEU A 286 -14.50 3.54 6.62
N MET A 287 -15.22 4.65 6.81
CA MET A 287 -14.62 5.96 6.96
C MET A 287 -14.02 6.15 8.34
N CYS A 288 -12.71 6.31 8.37
CA CYS A 288 -11.94 6.82 9.52
C CYS A 288 -12.28 6.16 10.89
N ARG A 289 -12.31 4.83 10.87
CA ARG A 289 -12.35 4.07 12.12
C ARG A 289 -11.01 4.04 12.83
#